data_a42d812c95bafe4db44ede61d907085f
#
_entry.id   a42d812c95bafe4db44ede61d907085f
#
_cell.length_a   1.000
_cell.length_b   1.000
_cell.length_c   1.000
_cell.angle_alpha   90.00
_cell.angle_beta   90.00
_cell.angle_gamma   90.00
#
_symmetry.space_group_name_H-M   'P 1'
#
loop_
_entity.id
_entity.type
_entity.pdbx_description
1 polymer ?
#
loop_
_entity_poly.entity_id
_entity_poly.type
_entity_poly.pdbx_seq_one_letter_code
_entity_poly.pdbx_strand_id
1 'polypeptide(L)'
;MVDSTYDVVIIGGGHNGLVAAGYFAKAGLSVVVLEKQGVLGGAAISAQSFKGIDAKLSRYSYLVSLLPAQIIKDLELEVQLAPRRFGSFTPSATADQGLLIDKDDASATERSFADVGAAKDFERWNEFYAKTEVIAQKLFGTVLEPLRREQEVAELLGPELWREFFERPIGETIENTFESDLVRGVVMTDALIGTFAPNNDPNLDANKCFLYHVIGNETGEWSIPVGGMGAVSGSMAKRARELGADLKANCEVLAINDNQVVTYLEAGQSKTLHARYILANVSQPVLNSMLGKPTEHNIQGAQVKVNMLLKRLPKLKAGTDPVAAFGGTFHINESFEQLQTAFEQAERGDIPNPLPCEIYCHSLTDPSILGPELQASGAQTLTVFALHTPHSLLKGRNHDEMRAALELAVINSINSVLAEDIRVLLLTDEDGNPCIETKTTQDLEDALGLPGGNIFHAPLSWPYAENNEPLETAVQQWGVDSGEPGILFCGSTAKRGGAVSGIAGHNAAMAVLKLEEERLAH
;
A
#
# COMPACT_ATOMS: atom_id res chain seq x y z
N MET A 1 -28.94 24.72 14.52
CA MET A 1 -29.01 25.17 13.09
C MET A 1 -27.78 24.58 12.39
N VAL A 2 -27.92 24.13 11.16
CA VAL A 2 -26.78 23.64 10.37
C VAL A 2 -25.99 24.85 9.87
N ASP A 3 -24.66 24.83 10.03
CA ASP A 3 -23.80 25.98 9.71
C ASP A 3 -23.56 26.14 8.19
N SER A 4 -23.55 25.01 7.46
CA SER A 4 -23.34 24.97 6.01
C SER A 4 -23.97 23.74 5.36
N THR A 5 -24.16 23.81 4.04
CA THR A 5 -24.71 22.72 3.23
C THR A 5 -23.85 22.49 1.99
N TYR A 6 -23.58 21.23 1.68
CA TYR A 6 -22.86 20.79 0.48
C TYR A 6 -23.64 19.68 -0.23
N ASP A 7 -23.34 19.43 -1.50
CA ASP A 7 -23.84 18.24 -2.18
C ASP A 7 -23.15 17.00 -1.62
N VAL A 8 -21.82 17.10 -1.41
CA VAL A 8 -20.98 15.99 -0.96
C VAL A 8 -20.07 16.43 0.19
N VAL A 9 -20.01 15.62 1.26
CA VAL A 9 -18.95 15.70 2.26
C VAL A 9 -18.09 14.43 2.18
N ILE A 10 -16.76 14.61 2.22
CA ILE A 10 -15.80 13.51 2.26
C ILE A 10 -15.08 13.54 3.60
N ILE A 11 -15.14 12.45 4.34
CA ILE A 11 -14.52 12.29 5.65
C ILE A 11 -13.19 11.59 5.48
N GLY A 12 -12.09 12.31 5.70
CA GLY A 12 -10.72 11.85 5.49
C GLY A 12 -10.12 12.33 4.16
N GLY A 13 -9.06 13.14 4.27
CA GLY A 13 -8.33 13.74 3.14
C GLY A 13 -7.19 12.90 2.59
N GLY A 14 -7.28 11.56 2.66
CA GLY A 14 -6.37 10.64 2.00
C GLY A 14 -6.53 10.65 0.47
N HIS A 15 -5.58 10.08 -0.24
CA HIS A 15 -5.51 10.11 -1.72
C HIS A 15 -6.83 9.72 -2.43
N ASN A 16 -7.53 8.69 -1.96
CA ASN A 16 -8.82 8.29 -2.53
C ASN A 16 -9.90 9.39 -2.36
N GLY A 17 -10.00 9.99 -1.18
CA GLY A 17 -10.92 11.10 -0.91
C GLY A 17 -10.61 12.32 -1.76
N LEU A 18 -9.32 12.63 -1.99
CA LEU A 18 -8.88 13.72 -2.86
C LEU A 18 -9.24 13.48 -4.33
N VAL A 19 -9.11 12.23 -4.80
CA VAL A 19 -9.56 11.84 -6.15
C VAL A 19 -11.08 12.01 -6.28
N ALA A 20 -11.86 11.52 -5.31
CA ALA A 20 -13.31 11.69 -5.31
C ALA A 20 -13.70 13.18 -5.34
N ALA A 21 -13.05 14.01 -4.50
CA ALA A 21 -13.27 15.46 -4.47
C ALA A 21 -13.01 16.11 -5.84
N GLY A 22 -11.93 15.71 -6.52
CA GLY A 22 -11.62 16.17 -7.87
C GLY A 22 -12.72 15.86 -8.89
N TYR A 23 -13.22 14.63 -8.90
CA TYR A 23 -14.32 14.24 -9.80
C TYR A 23 -15.62 14.98 -9.52
N PHE A 24 -16.01 15.15 -8.24
CA PHE A 24 -17.22 15.88 -7.88
C PHE A 24 -17.13 17.36 -8.25
N ALA A 25 -16.02 18.01 -7.91
CA ALA A 25 -15.83 19.42 -8.26
C ALA A 25 -15.82 19.62 -9.79
N LYS A 26 -15.18 18.69 -10.54
CA LYS A 26 -15.21 18.70 -12.01
C LYS A 26 -16.63 18.54 -12.58
N ALA A 27 -17.49 17.78 -11.90
CA ALA A 27 -18.89 17.62 -12.27
C ALA A 27 -19.81 18.78 -11.81
N GLY A 28 -19.25 19.79 -11.11
CA GLY A 28 -20.00 20.97 -10.66
C GLY A 28 -20.77 20.79 -9.35
N LEU A 29 -20.51 19.69 -8.61
CA LEU A 29 -21.08 19.49 -7.28
C LEU A 29 -20.27 20.26 -6.23
N SER A 30 -20.96 20.86 -5.25
CA SER A 30 -20.31 21.44 -4.08
C SER A 30 -19.78 20.34 -3.17
N VAL A 31 -18.46 20.32 -2.95
CA VAL A 31 -17.79 19.26 -2.18
C VAL A 31 -16.86 19.84 -1.12
N VAL A 32 -16.92 19.28 0.09
CA VAL A 32 -15.97 19.56 1.17
C VAL A 32 -15.28 18.29 1.63
N VAL A 33 -13.98 18.38 1.87
CA VAL A 33 -13.18 17.33 2.50
C VAL A 33 -12.82 17.77 3.91
N LEU A 34 -13.11 16.94 4.91
CA LEU A 34 -12.76 17.15 6.31
C LEU A 34 -11.64 16.18 6.70
N GLU A 35 -10.45 16.73 6.97
CA GLU A 35 -9.27 15.96 7.37
C GLU A 35 -8.88 16.28 8.81
N LYS A 36 -8.76 15.25 9.64
CA LYS A 36 -8.37 15.36 11.06
C LYS A 36 -6.94 15.90 11.23
N GLN A 37 -6.02 15.45 10.38
CA GLN A 37 -4.62 15.84 10.44
C GLN A 37 -4.38 17.26 9.89
N GLY A 38 -3.22 17.85 10.24
CA GLY A 38 -2.79 19.14 9.71
C GLY A 38 -2.35 19.10 8.24
N VAL A 39 -2.25 17.92 7.66
CA VAL A 39 -1.82 17.69 6.27
C VAL A 39 -2.77 16.74 5.57
N LEU A 40 -3.00 16.98 4.28
CA LEU A 40 -3.78 16.11 3.41
C LEU A 40 -2.88 15.02 2.82
N GLY A 41 -3.46 13.87 2.46
CA GLY A 41 -2.76 12.78 1.78
C GLY A 41 -2.89 11.43 2.48
N GLY A 42 -3.28 11.41 3.76
CA GLY A 42 -3.43 10.18 4.55
C GLY A 42 -2.11 9.41 4.63
N ALA A 43 -2.10 8.14 4.21
CA ALA A 43 -0.88 7.32 4.16
C ALA A 43 0.08 7.71 3.01
N ALA A 44 -0.38 8.49 2.02
CA ALA A 44 0.43 8.91 0.88
C ALA A 44 1.05 10.30 1.11
N ILE A 45 1.83 10.45 2.19
CA ILE A 45 2.55 11.68 2.52
C ILE A 45 4.06 11.48 2.54
N SER A 46 4.79 12.56 2.29
CA SER A 46 6.22 12.66 2.57
C SER A 46 6.45 13.55 3.79
N ALA A 47 7.36 13.16 4.66
CA ALA A 47 7.68 13.89 5.88
C ALA A 47 9.19 14.07 6.06
N GLN A 48 9.60 15.18 6.67
CA GLN A 48 10.93 15.35 7.24
C GLN A 48 10.93 14.71 8.63
N SER A 49 11.26 13.41 8.68
CA SER A 49 11.17 12.61 9.91
C SER A 49 12.29 12.91 10.90
N PHE A 50 13.39 13.51 10.44
CA PHE A 50 14.59 13.75 11.24
C PHE A 50 14.83 15.26 11.38
N LYS A 51 15.01 15.72 12.62
CA LYS A 51 15.12 17.14 12.92
C LYS A 51 16.35 17.78 12.26
N GLY A 52 16.13 18.89 11.56
CA GLY A 52 17.19 19.63 10.85
C GLY A 52 17.75 18.94 9.62
N ILE A 53 17.19 17.80 9.23
CA ILE A 53 17.61 17.05 8.04
C ILE A 53 16.64 17.33 6.88
N ASP A 54 17.17 17.84 5.77
CA ASP A 54 16.39 18.09 4.55
C ASP A 54 16.27 16.80 3.71
N ALA A 55 15.47 15.86 4.23
CA ALA A 55 15.11 14.61 3.55
C ALA A 55 13.60 14.37 3.69
N LYS A 56 12.92 14.18 2.56
CA LYS A 56 11.47 13.94 2.48
C LYS A 56 11.20 12.45 2.27
N LEU A 57 11.10 11.70 3.36
CA LEU A 57 10.82 10.28 3.29
C LEU A 57 9.31 10.02 3.13
N SER A 58 8.95 9.07 2.28
CA SER A 58 7.59 8.54 2.21
C SER A 58 7.28 7.79 3.51
N ARG A 59 6.44 8.40 4.37
CA ARG A 59 6.36 7.98 5.77
C ARG A 59 5.67 6.65 5.97
N TYR A 60 4.60 6.37 5.23
CA TYR A 60 3.77 5.17 5.40
C TYR A 60 3.72 4.29 4.15
N SER A 61 3.47 4.86 2.99
CA SER A 61 3.52 4.20 1.68
C SER A 61 4.88 4.36 1.01
N TYR A 62 5.10 3.81 -0.19
CA TYR A 62 6.44 3.81 -0.79
C TYR A 62 6.49 3.83 -2.32
N LEU A 63 5.73 2.98 -3.02
CA LEU A 63 5.73 2.84 -4.48
C LEU A 63 4.32 3.01 -5.05
N VAL A 64 4.23 3.23 -6.34
CA VAL A 64 2.97 3.36 -7.08
C VAL A 64 2.94 2.35 -8.23
N SER A 65 1.91 1.51 -8.25
CA SER A 65 1.59 0.61 -9.35
C SER A 65 0.12 0.73 -9.76
N LEU A 66 -0.77 0.82 -8.76
CA LEU A 66 -2.22 0.73 -8.95
C LEU A 66 -2.93 2.08 -9.24
N LEU A 67 -2.22 3.19 -9.40
CA LEU A 67 -2.83 4.46 -9.81
C LEU A 67 -3.11 4.44 -11.32
N PRO A 68 -4.38 4.34 -11.76
CA PRO A 68 -4.70 4.22 -13.17
C PRO A 68 -4.34 5.48 -13.96
N ALA A 69 -3.73 5.29 -15.13
CA ALA A 69 -3.42 6.39 -16.06
C ALA A 69 -4.67 7.21 -16.43
N GLN A 70 -5.86 6.58 -16.43
CA GLN A 70 -7.11 7.27 -16.68
C GLN A 70 -7.43 8.32 -15.60
N ILE A 71 -7.21 8.03 -14.31
CA ILE A 71 -7.42 9.00 -13.21
C ILE A 71 -6.44 10.17 -13.35
N ILE A 72 -5.16 9.88 -13.68
CA ILE A 72 -4.14 10.92 -13.93
C ILE A 72 -4.60 11.84 -15.05
N LYS A 73 -5.07 11.28 -16.17
CA LYS A 73 -5.55 12.02 -17.33
C LYS A 73 -6.82 12.81 -17.04
N ASP A 74 -7.82 12.18 -16.43
CA ASP A 74 -9.13 12.80 -16.18
C ASP A 74 -9.06 14.01 -15.27
N LEU A 75 -8.22 13.91 -14.24
CA LEU A 75 -7.99 14.98 -13.28
C LEU A 75 -6.80 15.87 -13.65
N GLU A 76 -6.11 15.59 -14.76
CA GLU A 76 -4.91 16.33 -15.17
C GLU A 76 -3.87 16.43 -14.04
N LEU A 77 -3.59 15.29 -13.39
CA LEU A 77 -2.67 15.24 -12.26
C LEU A 77 -1.22 15.41 -12.71
N GLU A 78 -0.47 16.22 -11.98
CA GLU A 78 0.98 16.39 -12.17
C GLU A 78 1.73 15.30 -11.39
N VAL A 79 1.66 14.05 -11.85
CA VAL A 79 2.35 12.90 -11.25
C VAL A 79 3.41 12.39 -12.21
N GLN A 80 4.65 12.34 -11.76
CA GLN A 80 5.75 11.72 -12.48
C GLN A 80 6.18 10.44 -11.75
N LEU A 81 6.22 9.33 -12.49
CA LEU A 81 6.64 8.02 -12.00
C LEU A 81 7.94 7.61 -12.69
N ALA A 82 8.95 7.24 -11.92
CA ALA A 82 10.23 6.77 -12.43
C ALA A 82 10.31 5.24 -12.34
N PRO A 83 10.56 4.53 -13.45
CA PRO A 83 10.75 3.07 -13.45
C PRO A 83 12.06 2.71 -12.74
N ARG A 84 12.09 1.50 -12.15
CA ARG A 84 13.31 0.92 -11.58
C ARG A 84 13.94 -0.02 -12.60
N ARG A 85 15.25 0.09 -12.81
CA ARG A 85 16.01 -0.82 -13.68
C ARG A 85 16.00 -2.24 -13.13
N PHE A 86 16.31 -2.40 -11.85
CA PHE A 86 16.35 -3.71 -11.19
C PHE A 86 14.97 -4.07 -10.64
N GLY A 87 14.55 -5.30 -10.84
CA GLY A 87 13.33 -5.85 -10.22
C GLY A 87 13.58 -6.11 -8.74
N SER A 88 14.52 -7.01 -8.45
CA SER A 88 14.87 -7.38 -7.08
C SER A 88 16.31 -7.88 -6.97
N PHE A 89 16.81 -7.93 -5.72
CA PHE A 89 18.00 -8.65 -5.31
C PHE A 89 17.73 -9.43 -4.03
N THR A 90 18.06 -10.72 -4.03
CA THR A 90 17.87 -11.61 -2.88
C THR A 90 19.17 -12.36 -2.60
N PRO A 91 19.88 -12.07 -1.49
CA PRO A 91 21.09 -12.80 -1.09
C PRO A 91 20.77 -14.29 -0.91
N SER A 92 21.63 -15.15 -1.41
CA SER A 92 21.54 -16.60 -1.16
C SER A 92 22.14 -16.93 0.19
N ALA A 93 21.48 -17.80 0.95
CA ALA A 93 22.04 -18.36 2.18
C ALA A 93 23.10 -19.46 1.91
N THR A 94 23.13 -20.02 0.69
CA THR A 94 23.96 -21.19 0.31
C THR A 94 25.01 -20.90 -0.75
N ALA A 95 24.99 -19.70 -1.36
CA ALA A 95 25.95 -19.26 -2.37
C ALA A 95 26.58 -17.92 -1.97
N ASP A 96 27.80 -17.67 -2.46
CA ASP A 96 28.49 -16.38 -2.23
C ASP A 96 27.88 -15.20 -2.99
N GLN A 97 26.80 -15.43 -3.73
CA GLN A 97 26.07 -14.48 -4.55
C GLN A 97 24.59 -14.42 -4.17
N GLY A 98 23.81 -13.63 -4.86
CA GLY A 98 22.37 -13.53 -4.71
C GLY A 98 21.65 -13.55 -6.06
N LEU A 99 20.35 -13.75 -6.03
CA LEU A 99 19.47 -13.67 -7.20
C LEU A 99 19.20 -12.20 -7.52
N LEU A 100 19.72 -11.70 -8.64
CA LEU A 100 19.50 -10.36 -9.17
C LEU A 100 18.58 -10.43 -10.39
N ILE A 101 17.49 -9.69 -10.36
CA ILE A 101 16.59 -9.52 -11.51
C ILE A 101 16.89 -8.16 -12.15
N ASP A 102 17.60 -8.17 -13.29
CA ASP A 102 17.89 -6.98 -14.11
C ASP A 102 16.90 -6.95 -15.28
N LYS A 103 15.98 -5.99 -15.28
CA LYS A 103 14.92 -5.88 -16.31
C LYS A 103 15.47 -5.43 -17.67
N ASP A 104 16.63 -4.80 -17.69
CA ASP A 104 17.28 -4.31 -18.91
C ASP A 104 18.28 -5.33 -19.50
N ASP A 105 18.64 -6.39 -18.73
CA ASP A 105 19.59 -7.44 -19.16
C ASP A 105 19.09 -8.84 -18.76
N ALA A 106 18.29 -9.45 -19.64
CA ALA A 106 17.79 -10.81 -19.45
C ALA A 106 18.91 -11.85 -19.29
N SER A 107 20.05 -11.66 -19.98
CA SER A 107 21.19 -12.57 -19.86
C SER A 107 21.90 -12.45 -18.50
N ALA A 108 21.93 -11.25 -17.91
CA ALA A 108 22.44 -11.07 -16.55
C ALA A 108 21.51 -11.75 -15.53
N THR A 109 20.19 -11.63 -15.72
CA THR A 109 19.18 -12.31 -14.92
C THR A 109 19.33 -13.83 -15.02
N GLU A 110 19.43 -14.40 -16.23
CA GLU A 110 19.64 -15.83 -16.44
C GLU A 110 20.91 -16.35 -15.75
N ARG A 111 22.03 -15.64 -15.87
CA ARG A 111 23.28 -15.97 -15.15
C ARG A 111 23.07 -15.95 -13.64
N SER A 112 22.33 -14.98 -13.15
CA SER A 112 22.03 -14.85 -11.71
C SER A 112 21.24 -16.04 -11.17
N PHE A 113 20.25 -16.57 -11.92
CA PHE A 113 19.58 -17.82 -11.57
C PHE A 113 20.56 -19.00 -11.52
N ALA A 114 21.49 -19.10 -12.47
CA ALA A 114 22.50 -20.15 -12.46
C ALA A 114 23.45 -20.04 -11.27
N ASP A 115 23.89 -18.83 -10.93
CA ASP A 115 24.81 -18.54 -9.81
C ASP A 115 24.25 -18.95 -8.44
N VAL A 116 22.92 -18.91 -8.26
CA VAL A 116 22.25 -19.38 -7.04
C VAL A 116 21.75 -20.83 -7.14
N GLY A 117 22.14 -21.57 -8.20
CA GLY A 117 21.75 -22.97 -8.40
C GLY A 117 20.31 -23.19 -8.88
N ALA A 118 19.65 -22.14 -9.36
CA ALA A 118 18.24 -22.13 -9.80
C ALA A 118 18.08 -22.02 -11.33
N ALA A 119 19.07 -22.44 -12.13
CA ALA A 119 19.07 -22.26 -13.59
C ALA A 119 17.79 -22.79 -14.28
N LYS A 120 17.19 -23.87 -13.78
CA LYS A 120 15.95 -24.43 -14.35
C LYS A 120 14.72 -23.56 -14.09
N ASP A 121 14.76 -22.69 -13.10
CA ASP A 121 13.63 -21.86 -12.74
C ASP A 121 13.57 -20.56 -13.56
N PHE A 122 14.62 -20.23 -14.34
CA PHE A 122 14.63 -19.02 -15.16
C PHE A 122 13.54 -19.04 -16.25
N GLU A 123 13.40 -20.15 -16.98
CA GLU A 123 12.34 -20.28 -18.00
C GLU A 123 10.95 -20.28 -17.35
N ARG A 124 10.78 -21.01 -16.25
CA ARG A 124 9.53 -21.04 -15.47
C ARG A 124 9.15 -19.67 -14.88
N TRP A 125 10.13 -18.88 -14.49
CA TRP A 125 9.95 -17.50 -14.05
C TRP A 125 9.34 -16.65 -15.16
N ASN A 126 9.89 -16.73 -16.36
CA ASN A 126 9.36 -15.99 -17.50
C ASN A 126 7.93 -16.44 -17.86
N GLU A 127 7.65 -17.74 -17.84
CA GLU A 127 6.31 -18.28 -18.08
C GLU A 127 5.31 -17.86 -17.01
N PHE A 128 5.71 -17.88 -15.74
CA PHE A 128 4.86 -17.47 -14.62
C PHE A 128 4.47 -16.00 -14.73
N TYR A 129 5.45 -15.11 -14.95
CA TYR A 129 5.16 -13.68 -15.08
C TYR A 129 4.44 -13.32 -16.39
N ALA A 130 4.60 -14.10 -17.45
CA ALA A 130 3.75 -13.96 -18.64
C ALA A 130 2.26 -14.27 -18.33
N LYS A 131 1.97 -15.25 -17.45
CA LYS A 131 0.61 -15.53 -16.98
C LYS A 131 0.07 -14.35 -16.15
N THR A 132 0.85 -13.78 -15.24
CA THR A 132 0.42 -12.62 -14.44
C THR A 132 0.18 -11.38 -15.31
N GLU A 133 0.98 -11.17 -16.35
CA GLU A 133 0.77 -10.10 -17.33
C GLU A 133 -0.56 -10.26 -18.07
N VAL A 134 -0.91 -11.48 -18.52
CA VAL A 134 -2.22 -11.76 -19.13
C VAL A 134 -3.36 -11.43 -18.16
N ILE A 135 -3.23 -11.78 -16.87
CA ILE A 135 -4.22 -11.43 -15.84
C ILE A 135 -4.31 -9.90 -15.70
N ALA A 136 -3.18 -9.21 -15.62
CA ALA A 136 -3.12 -7.76 -15.49
C ALA A 136 -3.82 -7.05 -16.66
N GLN A 137 -3.48 -7.40 -17.90
CA GLN A 137 -4.09 -6.84 -19.12
C GLN A 137 -5.60 -7.04 -19.18
N LYS A 138 -6.11 -8.18 -18.67
CA LYS A 138 -7.54 -8.48 -18.67
C LYS A 138 -8.33 -7.83 -17.54
N LEU A 139 -7.70 -7.66 -16.36
CA LEU A 139 -8.39 -7.20 -15.16
C LEU A 139 -8.21 -5.73 -14.86
N PHE A 140 -7.01 -5.15 -15.10
CA PHE A 140 -6.75 -3.80 -14.63
C PHE A 140 -7.68 -2.75 -15.25
N GLY A 141 -8.05 -2.89 -16.52
CA GLY A 141 -9.04 -2.01 -17.16
C GLY A 141 -10.41 -2.02 -16.48
N THR A 142 -10.78 -3.14 -15.84
CA THR A 142 -12.10 -3.29 -15.20
C THR A 142 -12.22 -2.62 -13.83
N VAL A 143 -11.09 -2.19 -13.23
CA VAL A 143 -11.13 -1.61 -11.88
C VAL A 143 -11.83 -0.24 -11.81
N LEU A 144 -11.97 0.44 -12.93
CA LEU A 144 -12.70 1.71 -13.08
C LEU A 144 -14.10 1.53 -13.74
N GLU A 145 -14.58 0.30 -13.86
CA GLU A 145 -15.92 -0.05 -14.38
C GLU A 145 -16.83 -0.53 -13.22
N PRO A 146 -18.15 -0.63 -13.43
CA PRO A 146 -19.01 -1.38 -12.53
C PRO A 146 -18.49 -2.80 -12.32
N LEU A 147 -18.72 -3.37 -11.13
CA LEU A 147 -18.24 -4.72 -10.79
C LEU A 147 -18.78 -5.75 -11.77
N ARG A 148 -17.89 -6.56 -12.31
CA ARG A 148 -18.26 -7.79 -13.03
C ARG A 148 -18.59 -8.89 -12.03
N ARG A 149 -19.36 -9.88 -12.45
CA ARG A 149 -19.58 -11.09 -11.67
C ARG A 149 -18.34 -11.99 -11.70
N GLU A 150 -18.14 -12.74 -10.64
CA GLU A 150 -17.11 -13.78 -10.52
C GLU A 150 -17.06 -14.69 -11.75
N GLN A 151 -18.23 -15.20 -12.20
CA GLN A 151 -18.32 -16.04 -13.38
C GLN A 151 -17.82 -15.33 -14.65
N GLU A 152 -18.15 -14.05 -14.83
CA GLU A 152 -17.70 -13.27 -15.99
C GLU A 152 -16.17 -13.09 -15.99
N VAL A 153 -15.56 -12.93 -14.80
CA VAL A 153 -14.12 -12.82 -14.66
C VAL A 153 -13.46 -14.19 -14.89
N ALA A 154 -14.04 -15.27 -14.38
CA ALA A 154 -13.56 -16.64 -14.63
C ALA A 154 -13.58 -16.99 -16.13
N GLU A 155 -14.65 -16.64 -16.83
CA GLU A 155 -14.77 -16.81 -18.29
C GLU A 155 -13.72 -15.95 -19.05
N LEU A 156 -13.50 -14.71 -18.59
CA LEU A 156 -12.52 -13.80 -19.18
C LEU A 156 -11.09 -14.32 -19.08
N LEU A 157 -10.71 -14.87 -17.91
CA LEU A 157 -9.35 -15.38 -17.64
C LEU A 157 -9.15 -16.78 -18.25
N GLY A 158 -10.19 -17.61 -18.27
CA GLY A 158 -10.14 -18.99 -18.65
C GLY A 158 -9.77 -19.94 -17.50
N PRO A 159 -10.09 -21.26 -17.65
CA PRO A 159 -10.09 -22.20 -16.53
C PRO A 159 -8.70 -22.48 -15.93
N GLU A 160 -7.62 -22.31 -16.68
CA GLU A 160 -6.26 -22.56 -16.20
C GLU A 160 -5.83 -21.45 -15.24
N LEU A 161 -5.84 -20.17 -15.69
CA LEU A 161 -5.45 -19.01 -14.87
C LEU A 161 -6.40 -18.85 -13.68
N TRP A 162 -7.70 -19.10 -13.87
CA TRP A 162 -8.68 -19.04 -12.79
C TRP A 162 -8.31 -20.01 -11.67
N ARG A 163 -8.05 -21.28 -12.00
CA ARG A 163 -7.70 -22.31 -11.02
C ARG A 163 -6.38 -21.99 -10.29
N GLU A 164 -5.35 -21.55 -11.04
CA GLU A 164 -4.02 -21.31 -10.48
C GLU A 164 -3.97 -20.10 -9.56
N PHE A 165 -4.73 -19.03 -9.83
CA PHE A 165 -4.57 -17.76 -9.12
C PHE A 165 -5.79 -17.37 -8.26
N PHE A 166 -6.96 -18.00 -8.47
CA PHE A 166 -8.20 -17.60 -7.79
C PHE A 166 -8.88 -18.72 -6.99
N GLU A 167 -8.58 -20.00 -7.25
CA GLU A 167 -9.18 -21.13 -6.53
C GLU A 167 -8.19 -21.85 -5.62
N ARG A 168 -6.91 -21.89 -5.96
CA ARG A 168 -5.86 -22.55 -5.17
C ARG A 168 -5.08 -21.52 -4.38
N PRO A 169 -4.58 -21.86 -3.18
CA PRO A 169 -3.59 -21.05 -2.50
C PRO A 169 -2.42 -20.72 -3.43
N ILE A 170 -2.02 -19.45 -3.47
CA ILE A 170 -0.93 -19.01 -4.35
C ILE A 170 0.40 -19.74 -4.04
N GLY A 171 0.63 -20.10 -2.78
CA GLY A 171 1.78 -20.89 -2.39
C GLY A 171 1.82 -22.25 -3.08
N GLU A 172 0.69 -22.96 -3.23
CA GLU A 172 0.64 -24.23 -3.99
C GLU A 172 1.00 -24.01 -5.47
N THR A 173 0.52 -22.92 -6.08
CA THR A 173 0.85 -22.57 -7.48
C THR A 173 2.34 -22.29 -7.62
N ILE A 174 2.94 -21.56 -6.66
CA ILE A 174 4.38 -21.25 -6.61
C ILE A 174 5.20 -22.55 -6.43
N GLU A 175 4.84 -23.44 -5.48
CA GLU A 175 5.53 -24.71 -5.24
C GLU A 175 5.49 -25.64 -6.44
N ASN A 176 4.36 -25.67 -7.17
CA ASN A 176 4.21 -26.47 -8.38
C ASN A 176 4.99 -25.90 -9.59
N THR A 177 5.30 -24.63 -9.58
CA THR A 177 6.00 -23.95 -10.67
C THR A 177 7.52 -24.00 -10.50
N PHE A 178 8.05 -23.69 -9.33
CA PHE A 178 9.48 -23.51 -9.09
C PHE A 178 10.10 -24.66 -8.26
N GLU A 179 11.39 -24.94 -8.49
CA GLU A 179 12.16 -25.93 -7.71
C GLU A 179 12.94 -25.26 -6.56
N SER A 180 13.47 -24.04 -6.79
CA SER A 180 14.30 -23.32 -5.81
C SER A 180 13.47 -22.67 -4.73
N ASP A 181 13.79 -22.95 -3.46
CA ASP A 181 13.18 -22.31 -2.29
C ASP A 181 13.38 -20.78 -2.28
N LEU A 182 14.55 -20.30 -2.74
CA LEU A 182 14.85 -18.88 -2.89
C LEU A 182 13.92 -18.22 -3.92
N VAL A 183 13.75 -18.83 -5.10
CA VAL A 183 12.88 -18.30 -6.17
C VAL A 183 11.42 -18.28 -5.72
N ARG A 184 10.95 -19.37 -5.11
CA ARG A 184 9.61 -19.46 -4.52
C ARG A 184 9.36 -18.32 -3.53
N GLY A 185 10.34 -18.04 -2.67
CA GLY A 185 10.26 -16.99 -1.67
C GLY A 185 10.12 -15.60 -2.30
N VAL A 186 10.94 -15.27 -3.29
CA VAL A 186 10.85 -13.99 -4.02
C VAL A 186 9.47 -13.75 -4.62
N VAL A 187 8.85 -14.79 -5.20
CA VAL A 187 7.49 -14.69 -5.75
C VAL A 187 6.45 -14.57 -4.64
N MET A 188 6.64 -15.30 -3.51
CA MET A 188 5.67 -15.33 -2.41
C MET A 188 5.58 -14.00 -1.66
N THR A 189 6.62 -13.17 -1.64
CA THR A 189 6.61 -11.89 -0.92
C THR A 189 5.51 -10.95 -1.41
N ASP A 190 5.20 -10.93 -2.70
CA ASP A 190 4.11 -10.13 -3.27
C ASP A 190 2.73 -10.50 -2.69
N ALA A 191 2.57 -11.70 -2.14
CA ALA A 191 1.36 -12.16 -1.47
C ALA A 191 1.26 -11.76 0.00
N LEU A 192 2.36 -11.26 0.61
CA LEU A 192 2.47 -11.07 2.05
C LEU A 192 2.63 -9.59 2.47
N ILE A 193 2.85 -8.69 1.52
CA ILE A 193 2.93 -7.25 1.81
C ILE A 193 1.56 -6.71 2.25
N GLY A 194 1.41 -6.50 3.54
CA GLY A 194 0.15 -6.05 4.17
C GLY A 194 -0.80 -7.16 4.58
N THR A 195 -0.46 -8.42 4.32
CA THR A 195 -1.30 -9.59 4.65
C THR A 195 -0.57 -10.54 5.59
N PHE A 196 -1.18 -10.88 6.72
CA PHE A 196 -0.69 -11.89 7.64
C PHE A 196 -1.36 -13.22 7.33
N ALA A 197 -0.68 -14.05 6.55
CA ALA A 197 -1.20 -15.33 6.08
C ALA A 197 -0.07 -16.37 5.95
N PRO A 198 -0.35 -17.68 6.06
CA PRO A 198 0.59 -18.73 5.69
C PRO A 198 0.80 -18.77 4.18
N ASN A 199 1.89 -19.40 3.72
CA ASN A 199 2.16 -19.51 2.28
C ASN A 199 1.00 -20.19 1.52
N ASN A 200 0.45 -21.25 2.08
CA ASN A 200 -0.70 -21.99 1.54
C ASN A 200 -1.98 -21.58 2.29
N ASP A 201 -2.39 -20.33 2.11
CA ASP A 201 -3.55 -19.73 2.78
C ASP A 201 -4.88 -20.27 2.22
N PRO A 202 -5.66 -21.04 3.00
CA PRO A 202 -6.93 -21.58 2.54
C PRO A 202 -8.03 -20.52 2.37
N ASN A 203 -7.86 -19.32 2.93
CA ASN A 203 -8.80 -18.20 2.80
C ASN A 203 -8.53 -17.34 1.56
N LEU A 204 -7.43 -17.62 0.84
CA LEU A 204 -6.99 -16.90 -0.34
C LEU A 204 -6.73 -15.40 -0.13
N ASP A 205 -6.48 -14.96 1.12
CA ASP A 205 -6.13 -13.57 1.40
C ASP A 205 -4.74 -13.25 0.83
N ALA A 206 -3.82 -14.21 0.88
CA ALA A 206 -2.53 -14.14 0.20
C ALA A 206 -2.68 -14.00 -1.33
N ASN A 207 -3.63 -14.72 -1.95
CA ASN A 207 -3.92 -14.61 -3.37
C ASN A 207 -4.44 -13.22 -3.76
N LYS A 208 -5.33 -12.64 -2.95
CA LYS A 208 -5.84 -11.28 -3.17
C LYS A 208 -4.72 -10.24 -3.10
N CYS A 209 -3.83 -10.37 -2.09
CA CYS A 209 -2.65 -9.52 -1.97
C CYS A 209 -1.74 -9.66 -3.19
N PHE A 210 -1.40 -10.88 -3.59
CA PHE A 210 -0.61 -11.17 -4.78
C PHE A 210 -1.22 -10.55 -6.04
N LEU A 211 -2.54 -10.73 -6.24
CA LEU A 211 -3.24 -10.19 -7.40
C LEU A 211 -3.05 -8.67 -7.53
N TYR A 212 -3.30 -7.91 -6.46
CA TYR A 212 -3.13 -6.46 -6.49
C TYR A 212 -1.66 -6.03 -6.66
N HIS A 213 -0.69 -6.89 -6.34
CA HIS A 213 0.71 -6.61 -6.61
C HIS A 213 1.10 -6.77 -8.09
N VAL A 214 0.44 -7.69 -8.81
CA VAL A 214 0.83 -8.04 -10.19
C VAL A 214 -0.06 -7.45 -11.28
N ILE A 215 -1.17 -6.75 -10.96
CA ILE A 215 -2.08 -6.23 -11.99
C ILE A 215 -1.90 -4.74 -12.31
N GLY A 216 -1.15 -3.99 -11.52
CA GLY A 216 -1.07 -2.54 -11.65
C GLY A 216 -0.68 -2.07 -13.05
N ASN A 217 -1.44 -1.14 -13.61
CA ASN A 217 -1.23 -0.56 -14.95
C ASN A 217 -0.97 -1.60 -16.06
N GLU A 218 -1.66 -2.74 -16.00
CA GLU A 218 -1.61 -3.84 -16.97
C GLU A 218 -0.27 -4.60 -17.02
N THR A 219 0.73 -4.18 -16.25
CA THR A 219 2.09 -4.74 -16.25
C THR A 219 2.55 -5.26 -14.87
N GLY A 220 1.89 -4.83 -13.80
CA GLY A 220 2.35 -5.08 -12.43
C GLY A 220 3.61 -4.32 -12.03
N GLU A 221 4.08 -3.38 -12.84
CA GLU A 221 5.28 -2.58 -12.56
C GLU A 221 5.06 -1.62 -11.38
N TRP A 222 6.01 -1.61 -10.45
CA TRP A 222 6.06 -0.70 -9.31
C TRP A 222 7.08 0.41 -9.54
N SER A 223 6.61 1.64 -9.64
CA SER A 223 7.42 2.82 -9.94
C SER A 223 7.61 3.73 -8.73
N ILE A 224 8.69 4.49 -8.73
CA ILE A 224 9.00 5.48 -7.69
C ILE A 224 8.35 6.82 -8.07
N PRO A 225 7.48 7.39 -7.21
CA PRO A 225 6.95 8.72 -7.44
C PRO A 225 8.04 9.78 -7.22
N VAL A 226 8.30 10.59 -8.25
CA VAL A 226 9.28 11.68 -8.18
C VAL A 226 8.81 12.76 -7.19
N GLY A 227 9.65 13.11 -6.23
CA GLY A 227 9.30 13.95 -5.08
C GLY A 227 8.64 13.20 -3.93
N GLY A 228 8.62 11.85 -4.00
CA GLY A 228 8.03 10.96 -2.98
C GLY A 228 6.50 10.91 -3.03
N MET A 229 5.91 10.12 -2.13
CA MET A 229 4.46 9.90 -2.10
C MET A 229 3.64 11.17 -1.84
N GLY A 230 4.21 12.14 -1.12
CA GLY A 230 3.58 13.44 -0.90
C GLY A 230 3.40 14.27 -2.17
N ALA A 231 4.21 14.05 -3.21
CA ALA A 231 4.01 14.69 -4.51
C ALA A 231 2.75 14.15 -5.20
N VAL A 232 2.47 12.86 -5.07
CA VAL A 232 1.26 12.23 -5.64
C VAL A 232 -0.01 12.79 -5.00
N SER A 233 -0.13 12.70 -3.68
CA SER A 233 -1.31 13.22 -2.97
C SER A 233 -1.40 14.75 -3.02
N GLY A 234 -0.26 15.45 -3.05
CA GLY A 234 -0.19 16.90 -3.23
C GLY A 234 -0.75 17.35 -4.57
N SER A 235 -0.44 16.63 -5.67
CA SER A 235 -1.03 16.88 -6.99
C SER A 235 -2.55 16.69 -6.97
N MET A 236 -3.04 15.62 -6.34
CA MET A 236 -4.48 15.38 -6.17
C MET A 236 -5.16 16.50 -5.39
N ALA A 237 -4.58 16.94 -4.25
CA ALA A 237 -5.11 18.03 -3.45
C ALA A 237 -5.09 19.38 -4.19
N LYS A 238 -3.99 19.69 -4.90
CA LYS A 238 -3.88 20.87 -5.74
C LYS A 238 -5.01 20.91 -6.76
N ARG A 239 -5.17 19.82 -7.51
CA ARG A 239 -6.15 19.76 -8.58
C ARG A 239 -7.60 19.79 -8.08
N ALA A 240 -7.92 19.13 -6.97
CA ALA A 240 -9.24 19.22 -6.36
C ALA A 240 -9.61 20.66 -5.96
N ARG A 241 -8.66 21.42 -5.37
CA ARG A 241 -8.85 22.85 -5.06
C ARG A 241 -9.06 23.71 -6.31
N GLU A 242 -8.24 23.51 -7.34
CA GLU A 242 -8.36 24.25 -8.61
C GLU A 242 -9.73 24.03 -9.27
N LEU A 243 -10.31 22.84 -9.11
CA LEU A 243 -11.66 22.51 -9.59
C LEU A 243 -12.79 23.05 -8.68
N GLY A 244 -12.46 23.58 -7.50
CA GLY A 244 -13.44 24.20 -6.60
C GLY A 244 -13.81 23.41 -5.37
N ALA A 245 -13.12 22.29 -5.06
CA ALA A 245 -13.35 21.56 -3.81
C ALA A 245 -12.84 22.34 -2.58
N ASP A 246 -13.62 22.36 -1.50
CA ASP A 246 -13.21 22.91 -0.20
C ASP A 246 -12.45 21.84 0.60
N LEU A 247 -11.14 22.02 0.80
CA LEU A 247 -10.28 21.06 1.50
C LEU A 247 -9.86 21.63 2.85
N LYS A 248 -10.38 21.07 3.94
CA LYS A 248 -10.16 21.52 5.31
C LYS A 248 -9.32 20.52 6.10
N ALA A 249 -8.11 20.93 6.49
CA ALA A 249 -7.26 20.21 7.43
C ALA A 249 -7.55 20.66 8.88
N ASN A 250 -7.11 19.89 9.88
CA ASN A 250 -7.43 20.08 11.31
C ASN A 250 -8.94 20.15 11.58
N CYS A 251 -9.71 19.34 10.85
CA CYS A 251 -11.16 19.23 10.96
C CYS A 251 -11.53 17.78 11.27
N GLU A 252 -11.66 17.45 12.55
CA GLU A 252 -12.00 16.09 13.00
C GLU A 252 -13.51 15.89 13.01
N VAL A 253 -13.99 14.90 12.24
CA VAL A 253 -15.40 14.50 12.29
C VAL A 253 -15.65 13.66 13.53
N LEU A 254 -16.65 14.05 14.33
CA LEU A 254 -16.99 13.42 15.59
C LEU A 254 -18.20 12.51 15.48
N ALA A 255 -19.22 12.91 14.72
CA ALA A 255 -20.48 12.18 14.60
C ALA A 255 -21.21 12.45 13.30
N ILE A 256 -21.99 11.47 12.88
CA ILE A 256 -22.94 11.55 11.76
C ILE A 256 -24.30 11.11 12.31
N ASN A 257 -25.36 11.90 12.08
CA ASN A 257 -26.70 11.55 12.50
C ASN A 257 -27.58 11.06 11.33
N ASP A 258 -28.75 10.53 11.66
CA ASP A 258 -29.72 9.93 10.69
C ASP A 258 -30.22 10.95 9.64
N ASN A 259 -30.09 12.24 9.88
CA ASN A 259 -30.45 13.30 8.93
C ASN A 259 -29.28 13.77 8.07
N GLN A 260 -28.20 12.97 7.98
CA GLN A 260 -26.97 13.28 7.21
C GLN A 260 -26.32 14.60 7.65
N VAL A 261 -26.41 14.93 8.93
CA VAL A 261 -25.69 16.05 9.53
C VAL A 261 -24.39 15.53 10.13
N VAL A 262 -23.29 16.08 9.66
CA VAL A 262 -21.94 15.79 10.12
C VAL A 262 -21.54 16.82 11.17
N THR A 263 -21.15 16.36 12.34
CA THR A 263 -20.58 17.20 13.41
C THR A 263 -19.07 17.05 13.41
N TYR A 264 -18.34 18.16 13.37
CA TYR A 264 -16.89 18.17 13.33
C TYR A 264 -16.28 19.30 14.17
N LEU A 265 -15.03 19.15 14.56
CA LEU A 265 -14.23 20.20 15.22
C LEU A 265 -13.42 20.98 14.18
N GLU A 266 -13.46 22.31 14.25
CA GLU A 266 -12.60 23.22 13.51
C GLU A 266 -12.07 24.28 14.47
N ALA A 267 -10.76 24.41 14.62
CA ALA A 267 -10.12 25.33 15.58
C ALA A 267 -10.67 25.19 17.04
N GLY A 268 -10.97 23.98 17.47
CA GLY A 268 -11.51 23.68 18.80
C GLY A 268 -13.00 23.99 19.00
N GLN A 269 -13.70 24.44 17.96
CA GLN A 269 -15.13 24.71 17.97
C GLN A 269 -15.91 23.61 17.26
N SER A 270 -17.00 23.15 17.89
CA SER A 270 -17.91 22.20 17.26
C SER A 270 -18.77 22.93 16.22
N LYS A 271 -18.75 22.41 14.99
CA LYS A 271 -19.54 22.87 13.85
C LYS A 271 -20.35 21.74 13.26
N THR A 272 -21.38 22.11 12.52
CA THR A 272 -22.23 21.13 11.82
C THR A 272 -22.38 21.50 10.35
N LEU A 273 -22.44 20.50 9.49
CA LEU A 273 -22.82 20.64 8.10
C LEU A 273 -23.79 19.55 7.68
N HIS A 274 -24.59 19.83 6.67
CA HIS A 274 -25.45 18.86 6.01
C HIS A 274 -24.93 18.59 4.61
N ALA A 275 -24.96 17.32 4.19
CA ALA A 275 -24.64 16.94 2.83
C ALA A 275 -25.64 15.91 2.31
N ARG A 276 -25.91 15.94 1.01
CA ARG A 276 -26.78 14.96 0.34
C ARG A 276 -26.11 13.60 0.31
N TYR A 277 -24.80 13.55 0.15
CA TYR A 277 -23.99 12.34 0.15
C TYR A 277 -22.82 12.50 1.11
N ILE A 278 -22.58 11.46 1.89
CA ILE A 278 -21.42 11.36 2.79
C ILE A 278 -20.50 10.29 2.26
N LEU A 279 -19.24 10.62 2.00
CA LEU A 279 -18.22 9.68 1.60
C LEU A 279 -17.25 9.41 2.74
N ALA A 280 -17.17 8.16 3.16
CA ALA A 280 -16.27 7.70 4.20
C ALA A 280 -14.94 7.23 3.59
N ASN A 281 -13.92 8.07 3.66
CA ASN A 281 -12.53 7.72 3.35
C ASN A 281 -11.79 7.31 4.63
N VAL A 282 -12.46 6.54 5.47
CA VAL A 282 -12.01 5.99 6.74
C VAL A 282 -12.34 4.51 6.82
N SER A 283 -11.79 3.82 7.81
CA SER A 283 -12.10 2.41 8.02
C SER A 283 -13.51 2.20 8.60
N GLN A 284 -14.06 0.98 8.45
CA GLN A 284 -15.39 0.64 8.99
C GLN A 284 -15.50 0.89 10.50
N PRO A 285 -14.52 0.50 11.36
CA PRO A 285 -14.60 0.82 12.79
C PRO A 285 -14.62 2.32 13.09
N VAL A 286 -13.88 3.13 12.33
CA VAL A 286 -13.90 4.59 12.47
C VAL A 286 -15.27 5.17 12.06
N LEU A 287 -15.84 4.71 10.95
CA LEU A 287 -17.20 5.08 10.55
C LEU A 287 -18.23 4.67 11.61
N ASN A 288 -18.11 3.44 12.13
CA ASN A 288 -19.00 2.95 13.19
C ASN A 288 -18.94 3.84 14.45
N SER A 289 -17.76 4.29 14.85
CA SER A 289 -17.59 5.24 15.96
C SER A 289 -18.36 6.53 15.73
N MET A 290 -18.29 7.10 14.52
CA MET A 290 -19.03 8.32 14.16
C MET A 290 -20.54 8.13 14.15
N LEU A 291 -21.00 6.90 13.92
CA LEU A 291 -22.41 6.51 13.92
C LEU A 291 -22.92 6.02 15.30
N GLY A 292 -22.04 5.99 16.33
CA GLY A 292 -22.38 5.44 17.64
C GLY A 292 -22.64 3.93 17.63
N LYS A 293 -22.02 3.18 16.69
CA LYS A 293 -22.11 1.73 16.52
C LYS A 293 -20.89 1.03 17.15
N PRO A 294 -20.95 -0.32 17.38
CA PRO A 294 -19.81 -1.08 17.88
C PRO A 294 -18.59 -0.95 16.96
N THR A 295 -17.41 -0.83 17.57
CA THR A 295 -16.12 -0.61 16.84
C THR A 295 -15.16 -1.79 16.97
N GLU A 296 -15.56 -2.86 17.65
CA GLU A 296 -14.74 -4.05 17.85
C GLU A 296 -14.43 -4.72 16.50
N HIS A 297 -13.18 -5.14 16.33
CA HIS A 297 -12.72 -5.80 15.13
C HIS A 297 -11.56 -6.77 15.42
N ASN A 298 -11.35 -7.74 14.53
CA ASN A 298 -10.22 -8.67 14.55
C ASN A 298 -9.25 -8.42 13.39
N ILE A 299 -9.28 -7.22 12.79
CA ILE A 299 -8.41 -6.85 11.68
C ILE A 299 -6.99 -6.73 12.19
N GLN A 300 -6.02 -7.27 11.46
CA GLN A 300 -4.61 -7.21 11.79
C GLN A 300 -3.82 -6.63 10.62
N GLY A 301 -2.95 -5.67 10.91
CA GLY A 301 -1.83 -5.34 10.05
C GLY A 301 -0.73 -6.40 10.19
N ALA A 302 0.17 -6.45 9.21
CA ALA A 302 1.15 -7.52 9.11
C ALA A 302 2.61 -7.03 9.12
N GLN A 303 2.84 -5.71 9.25
CA GLN A 303 4.15 -5.14 8.95
C GLN A 303 4.58 -4.06 9.92
N VAL A 304 5.88 -4.07 10.20
CA VAL A 304 6.62 -2.94 10.77
C VAL A 304 7.36 -2.24 9.65
N LYS A 305 7.30 -0.92 9.64
CA LYS A 305 8.05 -0.09 8.69
C LYS A 305 9.18 0.63 9.40
N VAL A 306 10.40 0.54 8.83
CA VAL A 306 11.56 1.28 9.32
C VAL A 306 12.13 2.14 8.20
N ASN A 307 12.21 3.45 8.44
CA ASN A 307 12.87 4.40 7.56
C ASN A 307 14.24 4.77 8.14
N MET A 308 15.27 4.77 7.30
CA MET A 308 16.62 5.12 7.67
C MET A 308 17.21 6.14 6.69
N LEU A 309 18.10 6.99 7.16
CA LEU A 309 18.95 7.85 6.33
C LEU A 309 20.41 7.53 6.59
N LEU A 310 21.11 7.13 5.53
CA LEU A 310 22.48 6.64 5.56
C LEU A 310 23.45 7.64 4.94
N LYS A 311 24.69 7.63 5.41
CA LYS A 311 25.83 8.37 4.82
C LYS A 311 26.16 7.93 3.40
N ARG A 312 25.90 6.65 3.08
CA ARG A 312 26.10 5.99 1.79
C ARG A 312 25.41 4.62 1.78
N LEU A 313 25.35 3.96 0.63
CA LEU A 313 24.96 2.55 0.58
C LEU A 313 25.92 1.65 1.36
N PRO A 314 25.41 0.61 2.06
CA PRO A 314 26.22 -0.38 2.73
C PRO A 314 26.87 -1.36 1.74
N LYS A 315 28.01 -1.92 2.11
CA LYS A 315 28.66 -3.01 1.37
C LYS A 315 28.04 -4.35 1.75
N LEU A 316 27.87 -5.21 0.77
CA LEU A 316 27.33 -6.55 0.95
C LEU A 316 28.42 -7.58 1.18
N LYS A 317 28.17 -8.62 1.97
CA LYS A 317 29.07 -9.77 2.16
C LYS A 317 29.29 -10.51 0.84
N ALA A 318 28.24 -10.64 0.02
CA ALA A 318 28.28 -11.27 -1.30
C ALA A 318 29.12 -10.51 -2.34
N GLY A 319 29.63 -9.31 -2.03
CA GLY A 319 30.41 -8.51 -2.97
C GLY A 319 29.64 -7.93 -4.16
N THR A 320 28.32 -8.15 -4.23
CA THR A 320 27.45 -7.56 -5.25
C THR A 320 27.50 -6.03 -5.18
N ASP A 321 27.48 -5.36 -6.34
CA ASP A 321 27.40 -3.90 -6.39
C ASP A 321 26.20 -3.38 -5.61
N PRO A 322 26.38 -2.54 -4.61
CA PRO A 322 25.28 -2.01 -3.81
C PRO A 322 24.22 -1.26 -4.63
N VAL A 323 24.63 -0.57 -5.71
CA VAL A 323 23.68 0.15 -6.58
C VAL A 323 22.74 -0.84 -7.29
N ALA A 324 23.26 -1.95 -7.76
CA ALA A 324 22.44 -2.98 -8.38
C ALA A 324 21.52 -3.67 -7.33
N ALA A 325 22.08 -4.01 -6.17
CA ALA A 325 21.35 -4.71 -5.12
C ALA A 325 20.21 -3.87 -4.51
N PHE A 326 20.44 -2.59 -4.23
CA PHE A 326 19.44 -1.68 -3.65
C PHE A 326 18.62 -0.90 -4.70
N GLY A 327 18.90 -1.08 -5.97
CA GLY A 327 18.18 -0.40 -7.08
C GLY A 327 16.81 -0.98 -7.39
N GLY A 328 16.51 -2.16 -6.87
CA GLY A 328 15.22 -2.84 -6.91
C GLY A 328 14.64 -3.05 -5.51
N THR A 329 13.87 -4.12 -5.35
CA THR A 329 13.45 -4.64 -4.04
C THR A 329 14.57 -5.54 -3.50
N PHE A 330 15.08 -5.22 -2.33
CA PHE A 330 16.11 -6.01 -1.68
C PHE A 330 15.48 -6.91 -0.61
N HIS A 331 15.52 -8.23 -0.83
CA HIS A 331 14.90 -9.23 0.03
C HIS A 331 15.92 -9.84 1.00
N ILE A 332 15.55 -10.00 2.27
CA ILE A 332 16.39 -10.66 3.28
C ILE A 332 15.55 -11.67 4.05
N ASN A 333 16.07 -12.90 4.22
CA ASN A 333 15.40 -13.97 4.96
C ASN A 333 14.01 -14.33 4.41
N GLU A 334 13.85 -14.27 3.10
CA GLU A 334 12.59 -14.45 2.39
C GLU A 334 12.60 -15.67 1.47
N SER A 335 13.28 -16.76 1.86
CA SER A 335 13.02 -18.04 1.22
C SER A 335 11.62 -18.54 1.58
N PHE A 336 11.02 -19.38 0.76
CA PHE A 336 9.66 -19.85 0.93
C PHE A 336 9.45 -20.56 2.28
N GLU A 337 10.39 -21.44 2.66
CA GLU A 337 10.36 -22.11 3.96
C GLU A 337 10.54 -21.14 5.13
N GLN A 338 11.37 -20.09 4.96
CA GLN A 338 11.58 -19.08 6.00
C GLN A 338 10.34 -18.19 6.18
N LEU A 339 9.64 -17.84 5.11
CA LEU A 339 8.38 -17.09 5.20
C LEU A 339 7.33 -17.88 5.99
N GLN A 340 7.17 -19.19 5.72
CA GLN A 340 6.27 -20.05 6.48
C GLN A 340 6.68 -20.15 7.95
N THR A 341 7.97 -20.33 8.22
CA THR A 341 8.53 -20.41 9.58
C THR A 341 8.28 -19.11 10.35
N ALA A 342 8.47 -17.97 9.69
CA ALA A 342 8.23 -16.65 10.29
C ALA A 342 6.74 -16.44 10.62
N PHE A 343 5.83 -16.85 9.73
CA PHE A 343 4.39 -16.84 10.00
C PHE A 343 4.06 -17.65 11.26
N GLU A 344 4.55 -18.90 11.35
CA GLU A 344 4.29 -19.78 12.49
C GLU A 344 4.87 -19.26 13.82
N GLN A 345 6.03 -18.59 13.78
CA GLN A 345 6.61 -17.94 14.96
C GLN A 345 5.73 -16.78 15.41
N ALA A 346 5.30 -15.91 14.47
CA ALA A 346 4.45 -14.77 14.77
C ALA A 346 3.05 -15.20 15.27
N GLU A 347 2.48 -16.27 14.72
CA GLU A 347 1.20 -16.84 15.18
C GLU A 347 1.28 -17.31 16.64
N ARG A 348 2.42 -17.83 17.07
CA ARG A 348 2.68 -18.18 18.49
C ARG A 348 2.96 -16.97 19.38
N GLY A 349 3.06 -15.76 18.81
CA GLY A 349 3.34 -14.52 19.54
C GLY A 349 4.83 -14.19 19.69
N ASP A 350 5.71 -14.83 18.91
CA ASP A 350 7.14 -14.55 18.88
C ASP A 350 7.50 -13.58 17.75
N ILE A 351 8.48 -12.69 17.96
CA ILE A 351 9.08 -11.94 16.84
C ILE A 351 9.85 -12.94 15.98
N PRO A 352 9.58 -13.04 14.67
CA PRO A 352 10.28 -13.97 13.79
C PRO A 352 11.81 -13.82 13.86
N ASN A 353 12.51 -14.95 13.87
CA ASN A 353 13.97 -14.98 13.88
C ASN A 353 14.51 -16.14 13.05
N PRO A 354 15.18 -15.85 11.92
CA PRO A 354 15.45 -14.51 11.36
C PRO A 354 14.18 -13.83 10.84
N LEU A 355 14.13 -12.51 10.93
CA LEU A 355 12.99 -11.73 10.49
C LEU A 355 13.05 -11.48 8.98
N PRO A 356 12.02 -11.84 8.18
CA PRO A 356 11.95 -11.49 6.76
C PRO A 356 11.78 -9.97 6.58
N CYS A 357 12.51 -9.40 5.62
CA CYS A 357 12.49 -7.96 5.35
C CYS A 357 12.60 -7.65 3.86
N GLU A 358 11.73 -6.81 3.35
CA GLU A 358 11.87 -6.11 2.08
C GLU A 358 12.43 -4.71 2.26
N ILE A 359 13.38 -4.31 1.42
CA ILE A 359 14.09 -3.03 1.53
C ILE A 359 14.05 -2.30 0.20
N TYR A 360 13.86 -0.97 0.28
CA TYR A 360 13.81 -0.06 -0.86
C TYR A 360 14.72 1.15 -0.63
N CYS A 361 15.50 1.52 -1.65
CA CYS A 361 16.30 2.73 -1.67
C CYS A 361 15.77 3.71 -2.69
N HIS A 362 14.78 4.52 -2.30
CA HIS A 362 14.11 5.44 -3.22
C HIS A 362 15.04 6.52 -3.78
N SER A 363 16.00 6.99 -2.98
CA SER A 363 16.96 8.03 -3.37
C SER A 363 17.91 7.61 -4.48
N LEU A 364 18.07 6.31 -4.77
CA LEU A 364 18.82 5.84 -5.93
C LEU A 364 18.13 6.17 -7.26
N THR A 365 16.80 6.12 -7.28
CA THR A 365 16.01 6.42 -8.49
C THR A 365 15.56 7.89 -8.49
N ASP A 366 15.16 8.41 -7.32
CA ASP A 366 14.74 9.81 -7.17
C ASP A 366 15.54 10.52 -6.07
N PRO A 367 16.69 11.11 -6.40
CA PRO A 367 17.47 11.89 -5.44
C PRO A 367 16.80 13.20 -5.01
N SER A 368 15.74 13.66 -5.66
CA SER A 368 15.05 14.92 -5.34
C SER A 368 14.37 14.92 -3.97
N ILE A 369 14.17 13.74 -3.36
CA ILE A 369 13.68 13.59 -1.98
C ILE A 369 14.71 14.01 -0.93
N LEU A 370 15.98 14.19 -1.32
CA LEU A 370 17.08 14.66 -0.49
C LEU A 370 17.44 16.10 -0.84
N GLY A 371 17.75 16.92 0.17
CA GLY A 371 18.29 18.25 -0.03
C GLY A 371 19.67 18.23 -0.72
N PRO A 372 20.09 19.35 -1.34
CA PRO A 372 21.29 19.40 -2.17
C PRO A 372 22.59 18.95 -1.45
N GLU A 373 22.71 19.26 -0.16
CA GLU A 373 23.88 18.86 0.64
C GLU A 373 23.93 17.35 0.85
N LEU A 374 22.79 16.72 1.12
CA LEU A 374 22.68 15.27 1.27
C LEU A 374 22.96 14.55 -0.05
N GLN A 375 22.43 15.06 -1.17
CA GLN A 375 22.75 14.54 -2.50
C GLN A 375 24.26 14.60 -2.78
N ALA A 376 24.89 15.75 -2.54
CA ALA A 376 26.32 15.94 -2.76
C ALA A 376 27.18 15.06 -1.85
N SER A 377 26.73 14.73 -0.64
CA SER A 377 27.43 13.84 0.29
C SER A 377 27.36 12.36 -0.08
N GLY A 378 26.44 11.96 -1.00
CA GLY A 378 26.17 10.57 -1.34
C GLY A 378 25.25 9.86 -0.36
N ALA A 379 24.51 10.62 0.47
CA ALA A 379 23.52 10.07 1.40
C ALA A 379 22.42 9.28 0.65
N GLN A 380 21.89 8.25 1.32
CA GLN A 380 20.86 7.38 0.75
C GLN A 380 19.77 7.07 1.78
N THR A 381 18.54 6.88 1.29
CA THR A 381 17.42 6.43 2.13
C THR A 381 17.29 4.92 2.07
N LEU A 382 16.91 4.29 3.18
CA LEU A 382 16.36 2.93 3.17
C LEU A 382 14.98 2.93 3.80
N THR A 383 14.03 2.29 3.14
CA THR A 383 12.72 1.97 3.67
C THR A 383 12.62 0.45 3.79
N VAL A 384 12.35 -0.05 4.97
CA VAL A 384 12.28 -1.48 5.29
C VAL A 384 10.85 -1.83 5.69
N PHE A 385 10.32 -2.91 5.12
CA PHE A 385 9.11 -3.58 5.58
C PHE A 385 9.50 -4.94 6.16
N ALA A 386 9.26 -5.12 7.46
CA ALA A 386 9.44 -6.41 8.11
C ALA A 386 8.12 -7.20 8.01
N LEU A 387 8.17 -8.36 7.37
CA LEU A 387 7.01 -9.22 7.16
C LEU A 387 6.69 -10.03 8.42
N HIS A 388 5.45 -10.51 8.51
CA HIS A 388 4.98 -11.34 9.62
C HIS A 388 5.21 -10.70 11.00
N THR A 389 4.95 -9.39 11.09
CA THR A 389 4.94 -8.66 12.37
C THR A 389 3.51 -8.16 12.68
N PRO A 390 2.56 -9.10 12.92
CA PRO A 390 1.15 -8.76 13.07
C PRO A 390 0.88 -7.94 14.33
N HIS A 391 -0.23 -7.21 14.33
CA HIS A 391 -0.66 -6.38 15.46
C HIS A 391 -0.81 -7.19 16.76
N SER A 392 -1.15 -8.46 16.67
CA SER A 392 -1.24 -9.37 17.82
C SER A 392 0.07 -9.48 18.62
N LEU A 393 1.23 -9.25 18.01
CA LEU A 393 2.51 -9.21 18.73
C LEU A 393 2.59 -8.09 19.77
N LEU A 394 1.83 -7.02 19.59
CA LEU A 394 1.82 -5.86 20.51
C LEU A 394 0.82 -6.03 21.65
N LYS A 395 -0.14 -6.94 21.50
CA LYS A 395 -1.27 -7.08 22.44
C LYS A 395 -0.79 -7.43 23.86
N GLY A 396 -1.11 -6.57 24.81
CA GLY A 396 -0.77 -6.78 26.23
C GLY A 396 0.71 -6.57 26.58
N ARG A 397 1.50 -6.02 25.65
CA ARG A 397 2.93 -5.71 25.83
C ARG A 397 3.17 -4.20 25.86
N ASN A 398 4.31 -3.78 26.43
CA ASN A 398 4.72 -2.38 26.36
C ASN A 398 5.06 -2.01 24.92
N HIS A 399 4.43 -0.96 24.38
CA HIS A 399 4.55 -0.57 22.98
C HIS A 399 5.98 -0.10 22.63
N ASP A 400 6.61 0.70 23.50
CA ASP A 400 7.97 1.22 23.23
C ASP A 400 9.03 0.11 23.30
N GLU A 401 8.88 -0.84 24.23
CA GLU A 401 9.76 -2.02 24.30
C GLU A 401 9.60 -2.91 23.07
N MET A 402 8.37 -3.11 22.60
CA MET A 402 8.10 -3.89 21.39
C MET A 402 8.62 -3.18 20.14
N ARG A 403 8.45 -1.86 20.02
CA ARG A 403 9.02 -1.07 18.92
C ARG A 403 10.54 -1.23 18.88
N ALA A 404 11.22 -1.10 20.02
CA ALA A 404 12.67 -1.27 20.11
C ALA A 404 13.11 -2.72 19.77
N ALA A 405 12.36 -3.73 20.20
CA ALA A 405 12.65 -5.12 19.90
C ALA A 405 12.48 -5.43 18.38
N LEU A 406 11.44 -4.91 17.76
CA LEU A 406 11.20 -5.05 16.32
C LEU A 406 12.25 -4.29 15.50
N GLU A 407 12.62 -3.07 15.90
CA GLU A 407 13.73 -2.33 15.28
C GLU A 407 15.05 -3.10 15.34
N LEU A 408 15.37 -3.67 16.50
CA LEU A 408 16.57 -4.49 16.66
C LEU A 408 16.52 -5.75 15.78
N ALA A 409 15.37 -6.41 15.65
CA ALA A 409 15.22 -7.56 14.77
C ALA A 409 15.45 -7.18 13.29
N VAL A 410 14.93 -6.03 12.84
CA VAL A 410 15.20 -5.48 11.51
C VAL A 410 16.69 -5.20 11.31
N ILE A 411 17.35 -4.52 12.25
CA ILE A 411 18.78 -4.24 12.20
C ILE A 411 19.59 -5.54 12.12
N ASN A 412 19.23 -6.57 12.89
CA ASN A 412 19.90 -7.87 12.87
C ASN A 412 19.75 -8.56 11.51
N SER A 413 18.55 -8.53 10.92
CA SER A 413 18.31 -9.07 9.58
C SER A 413 19.15 -8.36 8.53
N ILE A 414 19.19 -7.03 8.54
CA ILE A 414 20.02 -6.24 7.62
C ILE A 414 21.51 -6.59 7.81
N ASN A 415 22.00 -6.60 9.04
CA ASN A 415 23.41 -6.88 9.35
C ASN A 415 23.82 -8.33 9.01
N SER A 416 22.86 -9.26 8.86
CA SER A 416 23.17 -10.64 8.47
C SER A 416 23.79 -10.72 7.07
N VAL A 417 23.48 -9.80 6.18
CA VAL A 417 23.94 -9.78 4.77
C VAL A 417 24.95 -8.67 4.47
N LEU A 418 25.15 -7.73 5.40
CA LEU A 418 26.09 -6.62 5.22
C LEU A 418 27.52 -6.98 5.68
N ALA A 419 28.52 -6.42 5.02
CA ALA A 419 29.93 -6.50 5.41
C ALA A 419 30.29 -5.56 6.58
N GLU A 420 29.38 -4.68 6.98
CA GLU A 420 29.54 -3.70 8.06
C GLU A 420 28.21 -3.51 8.79
N ASP A 421 28.27 -3.06 10.04
CA ASP A 421 27.03 -2.79 10.81
C ASP A 421 26.33 -1.55 10.24
N ILE A 422 25.04 -1.68 9.90
CA ILE A 422 24.24 -0.58 9.33
C ILE A 422 24.21 0.66 10.24
N ARG A 423 24.30 0.47 11.56
CA ARG A 423 24.25 1.55 12.55
C ARG A 423 25.41 2.56 12.41
N VAL A 424 26.58 2.13 11.93
CA VAL A 424 27.71 3.06 11.70
C VAL A 424 27.50 3.96 10.48
N LEU A 425 26.58 3.57 9.61
CA LEU A 425 26.22 4.32 8.41
C LEU A 425 25.08 5.31 8.64
N LEU A 426 24.29 5.17 9.71
CA LEU A 426 23.22 6.11 10.01
C LEU A 426 23.76 7.55 10.12
N LEU A 427 23.05 8.49 9.49
CA LEU A 427 23.24 9.90 9.76
C LEU A 427 22.71 10.23 11.15
N THR A 428 23.09 11.38 11.65
CA THR A 428 22.67 11.90 12.96
C THR A 428 21.91 13.20 12.74
N ASP A 429 20.76 13.36 13.39
CA ASP A 429 19.95 14.57 13.36
C ASP A 429 20.56 15.71 14.20
N GLU A 430 19.92 16.90 14.23
CA GLU A 430 20.40 18.06 14.99
C GLU A 430 20.49 17.82 16.51
N ASP A 431 19.68 16.91 17.05
CA ASP A 431 19.67 16.59 18.49
C ASP A 431 20.68 15.47 18.83
N GLY A 432 21.42 14.95 17.84
CA GLY A 432 22.41 13.89 18.02
C GLY A 432 21.83 12.48 17.96
N ASN A 433 20.56 12.31 17.58
CA ASN A 433 19.92 10.99 17.44
C ASN A 433 20.24 10.36 16.09
N PRO A 434 20.36 9.02 16.00
CA PRO A 434 20.49 8.35 14.72
C PRO A 434 19.22 8.53 13.88
N CYS A 435 19.40 8.76 12.56
CA CYS A 435 18.30 8.93 11.61
C CYS A 435 17.67 7.58 11.27
N ILE A 436 16.89 7.05 12.20
CA ILE A 436 16.07 5.84 12.08
C ILE A 436 14.68 6.11 12.68
N GLU A 437 13.61 5.75 11.96
CA GLU A 437 12.22 5.89 12.42
C GLU A 437 11.50 4.56 12.24
N THR A 438 11.02 3.97 13.33
CA THR A 438 10.27 2.71 13.33
C THR A 438 8.79 2.98 13.60
N LYS A 439 7.94 2.48 12.70
CA LYS A 439 6.47 2.53 12.80
C LYS A 439 5.93 1.11 12.90
N THR A 440 5.26 0.84 14.01
CA THR A 440 4.55 -0.42 14.26
C THR A 440 3.10 -0.34 13.75
N THR A 441 2.40 -1.45 13.76
CA THR A 441 0.96 -1.50 13.47
C THR A 441 0.14 -0.61 14.41
N GLN A 442 0.54 -0.47 15.69
CA GLN A 442 -0.12 0.45 16.63
C GLN A 442 0.09 1.92 16.24
N ASP A 443 1.30 2.29 15.80
CA ASP A 443 1.56 3.66 15.33
C ASP A 443 0.70 4.03 14.11
N LEU A 444 0.41 3.05 13.23
CA LEU A 444 -0.47 3.25 12.06
C LEU A 444 -1.94 3.41 12.49
N GLU A 445 -2.39 2.62 13.45
CA GLU A 445 -3.75 2.74 14.00
C GLU A 445 -3.95 4.09 14.68
N ASP A 446 -3.04 4.49 15.56
CA ASP A 446 -3.11 5.74 16.30
C ASP A 446 -3.05 6.98 15.37
N ALA A 447 -2.16 6.96 14.37
CA ALA A 447 -1.95 8.10 13.49
C ALA A 447 -3.00 8.22 12.38
N LEU A 448 -3.44 7.11 11.80
CA LEU A 448 -4.23 7.09 10.58
C LEU A 448 -5.62 6.44 10.74
N GLY A 449 -5.92 5.85 11.90
CA GLY A 449 -7.17 5.10 12.12
C GLY A 449 -7.25 3.81 11.30
N LEU A 450 -6.09 3.19 11.02
CA LEU A 450 -6.01 1.91 10.32
C LEU A 450 -6.23 0.77 11.33
N PRO A 451 -7.31 -0.01 11.25
CA PRO A 451 -7.62 -1.02 12.26
C PRO A 451 -6.51 -2.05 12.40
N GLY A 452 -5.96 -2.20 13.62
CA GLY A 452 -4.82 -3.07 13.87
C GLY A 452 -3.59 -2.75 13.01
N GLY A 453 -3.48 -1.52 12.48
CA GLY A 453 -2.41 -1.11 11.57
C GLY A 453 -2.49 -1.74 10.18
N ASN A 454 -3.64 -2.30 9.78
CA ASN A 454 -3.81 -2.90 8.46
C ASN A 454 -3.82 -1.82 7.37
N ILE A 455 -2.84 -1.88 6.47
CA ILE A 455 -2.64 -0.87 5.42
C ILE A 455 -3.74 -0.85 4.35
N PHE A 456 -4.60 -1.87 4.32
CA PHE A 456 -5.76 -1.97 3.44
C PHE A 456 -7.09 -1.67 4.16
N HIS A 457 -7.07 -1.29 5.44
CA HIS A 457 -8.20 -1.10 6.36
C HIS A 457 -8.94 -2.38 6.76
N ALA A 458 -8.85 -3.44 5.97
CA ALA A 458 -9.41 -4.77 6.18
C ALA A 458 -8.69 -5.76 5.24
N PRO A 459 -8.93 -7.07 5.34
CA PRO A 459 -8.50 -8.00 4.30
C PRO A 459 -8.98 -7.53 2.92
N LEU A 460 -8.11 -7.66 1.91
CA LEU A 460 -8.45 -7.27 0.54
C LEU A 460 -9.63 -8.09 0.01
N SER A 461 -10.48 -7.47 -0.78
CA SER A 461 -11.54 -8.14 -1.52
C SER A 461 -11.11 -8.43 -2.96
N TRP A 462 -11.71 -9.45 -3.58
CA TRP A 462 -11.56 -9.65 -5.01
C TRP A 462 -12.06 -8.43 -5.81
N PRO A 463 -11.49 -8.13 -6.99
CA PRO A 463 -11.90 -6.97 -7.80
C PRO A 463 -13.22 -7.17 -8.56
N TYR A 464 -14.01 -8.14 -8.16
CA TYR A 464 -15.31 -8.50 -8.74
C TYR A 464 -16.33 -8.74 -7.63
N ALA A 465 -17.62 -8.86 -8.01
CA ALA A 465 -18.69 -9.27 -7.12
C ALA A 465 -18.86 -10.80 -7.17
N GLU A 466 -19.04 -11.43 -6.02
CA GLU A 466 -19.44 -12.85 -5.97
C GLU A 466 -20.75 -13.07 -6.73
N ASN A 467 -20.97 -14.30 -7.21
CA ASN A 467 -22.13 -14.58 -8.06
C ASN A 467 -23.50 -14.31 -7.40
N ASN A 468 -23.56 -14.41 -6.07
CA ASN A 468 -24.77 -14.16 -5.26
C ASN A 468 -24.81 -12.77 -4.60
N GLU A 469 -23.77 -11.95 -4.77
CA GLU A 469 -23.71 -10.61 -4.18
C GLU A 469 -24.71 -9.67 -4.88
N PRO A 470 -25.47 -8.83 -4.15
CA PRO A 470 -26.41 -7.91 -4.77
C PRO A 470 -25.68 -6.81 -5.59
N LEU A 471 -26.19 -6.52 -6.79
CA LEU A 471 -25.72 -5.46 -7.69
C LEU A 471 -26.90 -4.61 -8.21
N GLU A 472 -27.91 -4.38 -7.37
CA GLU A 472 -29.16 -3.73 -7.76
C GLU A 472 -29.05 -2.20 -7.78
N THR A 473 -28.21 -1.63 -6.90
CA THR A 473 -28.04 -0.19 -6.75
C THR A 473 -26.71 0.28 -7.32
N ALA A 474 -26.59 1.56 -7.64
CA ALA A 474 -25.33 2.15 -8.11
C ALA A 474 -24.18 1.94 -7.11
N VAL A 475 -24.43 2.07 -5.79
CA VAL A 475 -23.41 1.87 -4.78
C VAL A 475 -22.89 0.43 -4.73
N GLN A 476 -23.75 -0.56 -4.93
CA GLN A 476 -23.39 -1.97 -5.02
C GLN A 476 -22.63 -2.28 -6.31
N GLN A 477 -23.12 -1.76 -7.44
CA GLN A 477 -22.47 -1.94 -8.75
C GLN A 477 -21.04 -1.39 -8.77
N TRP A 478 -20.78 -0.32 -8.06
CA TRP A 478 -19.43 0.28 -7.97
C TRP A 478 -18.58 -0.23 -6.80
N GLY A 479 -19.15 -1.11 -5.94
CA GLY A 479 -18.44 -1.71 -4.80
C GLY A 479 -18.11 -0.73 -3.69
N VAL A 480 -18.97 0.27 -3.48
CA VAL A 480 -18.77 1.36 -2.51
C VAL A 480 -19.85 1.42 -1.42
N ASP A 481 -20.66 0.37 -1.33
CA ASP A 481 -21.74 0.25 -0.35
C ASP A 481 -21.18 0.15 1.07
N SER A 482 -21.59 1.07 1.95
CA SER A 482 -21.25 1.04 3.38
C SER A 482 -22.26 0.27 4.23
N GLY A 483 -23.40 -0.11 3.65
CA GLY A 483 -24.56 -0.61 4.36
C GLY A 483 -25.39 0.48 5.06
N GLU A 484 -24.98 1.76 4.98
CA GLU A 484 -25.64 2.90 5.62
C GLU A 484 -26.29 3.81 4.58
N PRO A 485 -27.59 4.12 4.72
CA PRO A 485 -28.28 4.98 3.75
C PRO A 485 -27.60 6.36 3.60
N GLY A 486 -27.26 6.73 2.36
CA GLY A 486 -26.64 8.03 2.03
C GLY A 486 -25.16 8.14 2.37
N ILE A 487 -24.55 7.06 2.86
CA ILE A 487 -23.10 7.00 3.16
C ILE A 487 -22.46 5.97 2.22
N LEU A 488 -21.36 6.33 1.58
CA LEU A 488 -20.59 5.47 0.69
C LEU A 488 -19.14 5.35 1.17
N PHE A 489 -18.50 4.21 1.01
CA PHE A 489 -17.06 4.14 1.12
C PHE A 489 -16.37 4.72 -0.12
N CYS A 490 -15.33 5.50 0.08
CA CYS A 490 -14.47 5.99 -1.00
C CYS A 490 -12.98 5.77 -0.72
N GLY A 491 -12.65 5.03 0.33
CA GLY A 491 -11.29 4.70 0.77
C GLY A 491 -10.94 3.23 0.59
N SER A 492 -9.87 2.79 1.25
CA SER A 492 -9.37 1.41 1.18
C SER A 492 -10.37 0.36 1.67
N THR A 493 -11.39 0.75 2.43
CA THR A 493 -12.48 -0.13 2.87
C THR A 493 -13.43 -0.54 1.73
N ALA A 494 -13.52 0.26 0.64
CA ALA A 494 -14.33 -0.09 -0.53
C ALA A 494 -13.71 -1.28 -1.29
N LYS A 495 -14.51 -1.99 -2.08
CA LYS A 495 -13.97 -2.97 -3.04
C LYS A 495 -12.96 -2.28 -3.96
N ARG A 496 -11.86 -2.96 -4.28
CA ARG A 496 -10.76 -2.40 -5.10
C ARG A 496 -10.08 -1.17 -4.48
N GLY A 497 -10.21 -0.99 -3.15
CA GLY A 497 -9.77 0.22 -2.44
C GLY A 497 -8.31 0.23 -1.98
N GLY A 498 -7.63 -0.90 -1.97
CA GLY A 498 -6.28 -1.06 -1.44
C GLY A 498 -5.20 -0.28 -2.21
N ALA A 499 -4.04 -0.09 -1.58
CA ALA A 499 -2.87 0.64 -2.10
C ALA A 499 -3.12 2.14 -2.42
N VAL A 500 -2.12 2.83 -2.95
CA VAL A 500 -2.24 4.23 -3.40
C VAL A 500 -2.69 4.24 -4.85
N SER A 501 -4.01 4.20 -5.06
CA SER A 501 -4.61 4.01 -6.38
C SER A 501 -5.59 5.10 -6.83
N GLY A 502 -6.37 5.66 -5.92
CA GLY A 502 -7.49 6.54 -6.27
C GLY A 502 -8.72 5.81 -6.82
N ILE A 503 -8.66 4.47 -7.02
CA ILE A 503 -9.74 3.67 -7.61
C ILE A 503 -11.03 3.78 -6.79
N ALA A 504 -10.95 3.60 -5.47
CA ALA A 504 -12.13 3.70 -4.60
C ALA A 504 -12.77 5.09 -4.65
N GLY A 505 -11.95 6.15 -4.71
CA GLY A 505 -12.42 7.52 -4.85
C GLY A 505 -13.14 7.76 -6.18
N HIS A 506 -12.57 7.29 -7.28
CA HIS A 506 -13.21 7.31 -8.60
C HIS A 506 -14.55 6.56 -8.59
N ASN A 507 -14.57 5.33 -8.10
CA ASN A 507 -15.76 4.47 -8.13
C ASN A 507 -16.89 5.05 -7.27
N ALA A 508 -16.57 5.64 -6.12
CA ALA A 508 -17.54 6.34 -5.29
C ALA A 508 -18.10 7.59 -6.00
N ALA A 509 -17.24 8.33 -6.71
CA ALA A 509 -17.69 9.46 -7.50
C ALA A 509 -18.63 9.01 -8.62
N MET A 510 -18.30 7.95 -9.37
CA MET A 510 -19.17 7.44 -10.44
C MET A 510 -20.51 6.93 -9.90
N ALA A 511 -20.52 6.26 -8.74
CA ALA A 511 -21.77 5.84 -8.09
C ALA A 511 -22.68 7.03 -7.75
N VAL A 512 -22.14 8.07 -7.14
CA VAL A 512 -22.91 9.29 -6.77
C VAL A 512 -23.38 10.04 -8.02
N LEU A 513 -22.55 10.19 -9.04
CA LEU A 513 -22.94 10.87 -10.29
C LEU A 513 -24.10 10.13 -10.97
N LYS A 514 -24.09 8.80 -10.96
CA LYS A 514 -25.22 8.01 -11.47
C LYS A 514 -26.49 8.24 -10.64
N LEU A 515 -26.39 8.28 -9.31
CA LEU A 515 -27.54 8.60 -8.44
C LEU A 515 -28.09 10.01 -8.70
N GLU A 516 -27.22 11.00 -8.98
CA GLU A 516 -27.63 12.35 -9.33
C GLU A 516 -28.36 12.41 -10.69
N GLU A 517 -27.88 11.67 -11.69
CA GLU A 517 -28.57 11.52 -12.99
C GLU A 517 -29.97 10.94 -12.80
N GLU A 518 -30.10 9.86 -12.03
CA GLU A 518 -31.40 9.25 -11.71
C GLU A 518 -32.33 10.22 -10.98
N ARG A 519 -31.80 10.98 -10.00
CA ARG A 519 -32.58 11.98 -9.25
C ARG A 519 -33.08 13.13 -10.13
N LEU A 520 -32.29 13.56 -11.11
CA LEU A 520 -32.66 14.66 -12.01
C LEU A 520 -33.64 14.22 -13.10
N ALA A 521 -33.72 12.90 -13.36
CA ALA A 521 -34.63 12.32 -14.34
C ALA A 521 -36.06 12.12 -13.79
N HIS A 522 -36.23 12.20 -12.47
CA HIS A 522 -37.52 12.10 -11.75
C HIS A 522 -37.93 13.44 -11.14
#